data_1621aec3bd915fffdcc8e6825d5832a7
#
_entry.id   1621aec3bd915fffdcc8e6825d5832a7
#
_cell.length_a   1.000
_cell.length_b   1.000
_cell.length_c   1.000
_cell.angle_alpha   90.00
_cell.angle_beta   90.00
_cell.angle_gamma   90.00
#
_symmetry.space_group_name_H-M   'P 1'
#
loop_
_entity.id
_entity.type
_entity.pdbx_description
1 polymer ?
#
loop_
_entity_poly.entity_id
_entity_poly.type
_entity_poly.pdbx_seq_one_letter_code
_entity_poly.pdbx_strand_id
1 'polypeptide(L)'
;MKCFSALFLTVTLAFETTAEASVRTCEPIKVAMCKNIGYNQTGMPNLARHTLQADADVTLQTFSPLVQYGCSSQLHLFLCAVYVPMCTDKVALPIGPCRGLCESVYARCYPVLRGFGFPWPAELDCSLFPAENNHEHMCMEGPGERAPPLGTIPLDATNTAGRGNCRRLVKPNSWVYVRGSGRCAQFCDAEVLWESGERRAAEVWLATWAALSFACTLAAVAAQLACGDRGGAGERALVLVALCRCAAAAGWGVRAAVGRTAAGCAKDSTSPTRMLLAHDGLANPNCAVVFLLLYYFGLAASVWWVVVTGAWRASVLRPPTTSAGARNDRHSSLLQLAAWGVPAALAAAVLVTRDVDADELTGTCFVGNQSSKSLLALVIVPEAICLLLGSVFLASGLRAVLRKPLPIPAPATLLNSAPQAHPDQSLLRLGAFAALYAVPSACILATWVYEYILRENWLSAPVPSTEPSTQPRPAFWVFLFRIFASQILGVMVAVWIATPRLKALWRRISGPRKPALSKCPSGPPPAPLTLHCYATHPHTLTRHPQKYATYRPPQQQSYRKPRHYHYSAGETIL
;
A
#
# COMPACT_ATOMS: atom_id res chain seq x y z
N MET A 1 -20.72 9.74 -23.77
CA MET A 1 -19.35 9.85 -24.25
C MET A 1 -19.30 10.61 -25.60
N LYS A 2 -19.77 11.84 -25.68
CA LYS A 2 -19.65 12.71 -26.87
C LYS A 2 -19.59 14.21 -26.53
N CYS A 3 -19.12 14.59 -25.34
CA CYS A 3 -18.98 16.00 -24.93
C CYS A 3 -17.59 16.40 -24.43
N PHE A 4 -16.56 15.55 -24.60
CA PHE A 4 -15.19 15.86 -24.16
C PHE A 4 -14.19 16.13 -25.30
N SER A 5 -14.64 16.13 -26.57
CA SER A 5 -13.75 16.31 -27.73
C SER A 5 -13.73 17.71 -28.37
N ALA A 6 -14.50 18.66 -27.85
CA ALA A 6 -14.63 19.97 -28.47
C ALA A 6 -13.86 21.10 -27.77
N LEU A 7 -13.15 20.81 -26.66
CA LEU A 7 -12.44 21.87 -25.89
C LEU A 7 -10.92 21.85 -26.06
N PHE A 8 -10.37 20.99 -26.91
CA PHE A 8 -8.91 20.85 -27.09
C PHE A 8 -8.38 21.42 -28.42
N LEU A 9 -9.24 22.00 -29.26
CA LEU A 9 -8.82 22.44 -30.60
C LEU A 9 -8.84 23.97 -30.82
N THR A 10 -9.00 24.79 -29.78
CA THR A 10 -9.08 26.28 -29.95
C THR A 10 -8.00 27.07 -29.20
N VAL A 11 -6.92 26.46 -28.73
CA VAL A 11 -5.83 27.17 -28.02
C VAL A 11 -4.46 27.07 -28.74
N THR A 12 -4.41 26.56 -29.96
CA THR A 12 -3.13 26.46 -30.70
C THR A 12 -3.00 27.43 -31.85
N LEU A 13 -3.50 28.66 -31.75
CA LEU A 13 -3.21 29.71 -32.73
C LEU A 13 -3.13 31.07 -32.01
N ALA A 14 -1.93 31.57 -31.91
CA ALA A 14 -1.47 32.93 -31.63
C ALA A 14 -0.49 33.02 -30.45
N PHE A 15 0.75 32.63 -30.66
CA PHE A 15 1.89 33.33 -30.04
C PHE A 15 3.11 33.25 -30.97
N GLU A 16 3.05 34.00 -32.07
CA GLU A 16 4.27 34.50 -32.70
C GLU A 16 4.73 35.66 -31.82
N THR A 17 5.64 35.39 -30.89
CA THR A 17 6.36 36.46 -30.19
C THR A 17 7.57 36.86 -31.04
N THR A 18 7.49 38.04 -31.61
CA THR A 18 8.64 38.82 -32.04
C THR A 18 9.71 38.78 -30.97
N ALA A 19 10.87 38.25 -31.30
CA ALA A 19 12.07 38.36 -30.49
C ALA A 19 12.53 39.84 -30.53
N GLU A 20 12.03 40.64 -29.57
CA GLU A 20 12.71 41.90 -29.24
C GLU A 20 14.08 41.56 -28.66
N ALA A 21 15.12 41.98 -29.34
CA ALA A 21 16.49 41.94 -28.82
C ALA A 21 16.52 42.86 -27.59
N SER A 22 16.29 42.29 -26.42
CA SER A 22 16.44 42.93 -25.12
C SER A 22 17.88 43.41 -25.00
N VAL A 23 18.08 44.74 -24.98
CA VAL A 23 19.36 45.35 -24.67
C VAL A 23 19.76 44.92 -23.26
N ARG A 24 20.74 44.02 -23.17
CA ARG A 24 21.25 43.54 -21.88
C ARG A 24 21.96 44.65 -21.16
N THR A 25 21.50 45.00 -19.98
CA THR A 25 22.15 45.93 -19.07
C THR A 25 22.84 45.16 -17.96
N CYS A 26 24.12 45.50 -17.69
CA CYS A 26 24.83 44.95 -16.54
C CYS A 26 24.20 45.52 -15.26
N GLU A 27 23.90 44.64 -14.31
CA GLU A 27 23.35 45.00 -12.99
C GLU A 27 24.19 44.39 -11.85
N PRO A 28 24.23 45.02 -10.67
CA PRO A 28 24.96 44.47 -9.53
C PRO A 28 24.36 43.13 -9.06
N ILE A 29 25.25 42.19 -8.65
CA ILE A 29 24.85 40.88 -8.15
C ILE A 29 24.10 41.04 -6.81
N LYS A 30 22.81 40.62 -6.78
CA LYS A 30 21.94 40.62 -5.60
C LYS A 30 21.89 39.25 -4.91
N VAL A 31 22.15 38.17 -5.66
CA VAL A 31 22.15 36.78 -5.18
C VAL A 31 23.18 36.58 -4.08
N ALA A 32 22.71 36.26 -2.87
CA ALA A 32 23.56 36.18 -1.67
C ALA A 32 24.66 35.14 -1.78
N MET A 33 24.36 33.99 -2.38
CA MET A 33 25.30 32.90 -2.59
C MET A 33 26.48 33.29 -3.49
N CYS A 34 26.25 34.18 -4.45
CA CYS A 34 27.24 34.54 -5.47
C CYS A 34 27.95 35.90 -5.23
N LYS A 35 27.88 36.45 -4.01
CA LYS A 35 28.66 37.62 -3.63
C LYS A 35 30.13 37.25 -3.41
N ASN A 36 31.04 38.14 -3.84
CA ASN A 36 32.49 37.99 -3.65
C ASN A 36 33.16 36.83 -4.43
N ILE A 37 32.62 36.45 -5.58
CA ILE A 37 33.17 35.40 -6.46
C ILE A 37 34.26 35.91 -7.42
N GLY A 38 34.71 37.17 -7.27
CA GLY A 38 35.74 37.80 -8.11
C GLY A 38 35.17 38.83 -9.10
N TYR A 39 33.85 38.98 -9.23
CA TYR A 39 33.17 40.02 -9.99
C TYR A 39 31.90 40.45 -9.29
N ASN A 40 31.36 41.65 -9.63
CA ASN A 40 30.25 42.27 -8.93
C ASN A 40 29.07 42.61 -9.83
N GLN A 41 29.19 42.38 -11.15
CA GLN A 41 28.13 42.69 -12.11
C GLN A 41 27.75 41.45 -12.92
N THR A 42 26.43 41.30 -13.13
CA THR A 42 25.86 40.23 -13.94
C THR A 42 24.93 40.78 -15.01
N GLY A 43 24.66 40.01 -16.05
CA GLY A 43 23.72 40.35 -17.12
C GLY A 43 22.60 39.33 -17.21
N MET A 44 21.38 39.83 -17.27
CA MET A 44 20.20 38.97 -17.50
C MET A 44 19.70 39.13 -18.96
N PRO A 45 19.13 38.11 -19.58
CA PRO A 45 18.92 36.73 -19.06
C PRO A 45 20.24 35.97 -18.92
N ASN A 46 20.30 35.11 -17.88
CA ASN A 46 21.47 34.28 -17.59
C ASN A 46 21.62 33.10 -18.56
N LEU A 47 22.64 32.26 -18.37
CA LEU A 47 22.90 31.10 -19.24
C LEU A 47 21.83 30.00 -19.07
N ALA A 48 21.15 29.95 -17.94
CA ALA A 48 20.00 29.08 -17.70
C ALA A 48 18.64 29.70 -18.13
N ARG A 49 18.68 30.84 -18.89
CA ARG A 49 17.52 31.57 -19.44
C ARG A 49 16.61 32.23 -18.41
N HIS A 50 17.03 32.42 -17.17
CA HIS A 50 16.29 33.23 -16.21
C HIS A 50 16.41 34.72 -16.58
N THR A 51 15.29 35.42 -16.56
CA THR A 51 15.21 36.85 -16.88
C THR A 51 15.44 37.73 -15.65
N LEU A 52 15.25 37.20 -14.46
CA LEU A 52 15.41 37.90 -13.18
C LEU A 52 16.42 37.20 -12.27
N GLN A 53 17.21 37.98 -11.51
CA GLN A 53 18.13 37.43 -10.50
C GLN A 53 17.38 36.69 -9.36
N ALA A 54 16.13 37.05 -9.08
CA ALA A 54 15.32 36.36 -8.07
C ALA A 54 15.05 34.89 -8.43
N ASP A 55 14.80 34.60 -9.71
CA ASP A 55 14.59 33.23 -10.18
C ASP A 55 15.88 32.41 -10.10
N ALA A 56 16.99 33.05 -10.43
CA ALA A 56 18.33 32.47 -10.29
C ALA A 56 18.67 32.15 -8.82
N ASP A 57 18.28 33.04 -7.88
CA ASP A 57 18.52 32.83 -6.44
C ASP A 57 17.73 31.62 -5.91
N VAL A 58 16.44 31.50 -6.27
CA VAL A 58 15.61 30.36 -5.87
C VAL A 58 16.20 29.04 -6.40
N THR A 59 16.64 29.04 -7.66
CA THR A 59 17.25 27.84 -8.26
C THR A 59 18.59 27.51 -7.59
N LEU A 60 19.44 28.49 -7.33
CA LEU A 60 20.72 28.30 -6.65
C LEU A 60 20.55 27.76 -5.21
N GLN A 61 19.50 28.16 -4.50
CA GLN A 61 19.21 27.64 -3.17
C GLN A 61 18.97 26.12 -3.20
N THR A 62 18.43 25.57 -4.27
CA THR A 62 18.24 24.11 -4.41
C THR A 62 19.58 23.37 -4.48
N PHE A 63 20.64 24.01 -4.93
CA PHE A 63 22.00 23.46 -4.96
C PHE A 63 22.80 23.67 -3.65
N SER A 64 22.25 24.43 -2.69
CA SER A 64 22.93 24.70 -1.41
C SER A 64 23.38 23.43 -0.68
N PRO A 65 22.58 22.35 -0.59
CA PRO A 65 23.03 21.10 0.02
C PRO A 65 24.23 20.47 -0.71
N LEU A 66 24.27 20.57 -2.04
CA LEU A 66 25.35 20.01 -2.85
C LEU A 66 26.64 20.81 -2.68
N VAL A 67 26.55 22.14 -2.56
CA VAL A 67 27.68 23.04 -2.26
C VAL A 67 28.22 22.75 -0.87
N GLN A 68 27.32 22.56 0.14
CA GLN A 68 27.75 22.22 1.51
C GLN A 68 28.39 20.84 1.60
N TYR A 69 27.96 19.90 0.77
CA TYR A 69 28.57 18.57 0.68
C TYR A 69 30.02 18.63 0.19
N GLY A 70 30.39 19.66 -0.61
CA GLY A 70 31.75 19.90 -1.01
C GLY A 70 32.31 18.89 -2.02
N CYS A 71 31.51 18.40 -2.96
CA CYS A 71 31.94 17.43 -3.99
C CYS A 71 33.05 17.98 -4.90
N SER A 72 33.06 19.28 -5.15
CA SER A 72 34.15 20.02 -5.84
C SER A 72 34.30 21.40 -5.21
N SER A 73 35.55 21.84 -5.04
CA SER A 73 35.85 23.20 -4.58
C SER A 73 35.44 24.26 -5.59
N GLN A 74 35.29 23.88 -6.86
CA GLN A 74 34.88 24.74 -7.96
C GLN A 74 33.38 24.77 -8.23
N LEU A 75 32.58 23.93 -7.56
CA LEU A 75 31.14 23.86 -7.76
C LEU A 75 30.44 25.20 -7.54
N HIS A 76 30.80 25.89 -6.47
CA HIS A 76 30.25 27.20 -6.14
C HIS A 76 30.51 28.25 -7.24
N LEU A 77 31.78 28.34 -7.72
CA LEU A 77 32.16 29.21 -8.82
C LEU A 77 31.41 28.84 -10.11
N PHE A 78 31.35 27.57 -10.44
CA PHE A 78 30.64 27.06 -11.63
C PHE A 78 29.16 27.43 -11.63
N LEU A 79 28.44 27.16 -10.55
CA LEU A 79 27.04 27.50 -10.43
C LEU A 79 26.79 29.01 -10.55
N CYS A 80 27.60 29.81 -9.86
CA CYS A 80 27.50 31.26 -9.96
C CYS A 80 27.82 31.77 -11.37
N ALA A 81 28.78 31.17 -12.06
CA ALA A 81 29.12 31.56 -13.43
C ALA A 81 28.00 31.24 -14.44
N VAL A 82 27.15 30.26 -14.18
CA VAL A 82 25.99 29.93 -15.01
C VAL A 82 24.79 30.81 -14.69
N TYR A 83 24.46 30.96 -13.39
CA TYR A 83 23.22 31.60 -12.95
C TYR A 83 23.34 33.13 -12.78
N VAL A 84 24.51 33.65 -12.51
CA VAL A 84 24.84 35.09 -12.45
C VAL A 84 26.12 35.36 -13.23
N PRO A 85 26.13 35.13 -14.56
CA PRO A 85 27.30 35.23 -15.39
C PRO A 85 27.87 36.64 -15.33
N MET A 86 29.20 36.77 -15.45
CA MET A 86 29.90 38.04 -15.42
C MET A 86 29.47 38.90 -16.61
N CYS A 87 29.10 40.14 -16.33
CA CYS A 87 28.75 41.14 -17.31
C CYS A 87 29.77 42.29 -17.29
N THR A 88 30.20 42.72 -18.46
CA THR A 88 31.11 43.87 -18.62
C THR A 88 30.70 44.65 -19.86
N ASP A 89 30.87 45.96 -19.85
CA ASP A 89 30.57 46.86 -20.99
C ASP A 89 31.50 46.62 -22.21
N LYS A 90 32.53 45.81 -22.03
CA LYS A 90 33.54 45.53 -23.10
C LYS A 90 33.18 44.33 -23.96
N VAL A 91 32.26 43.49 -23.51
CA VAL A 91 31.88 42.23 -24.18
C VAL A 91 30.37 42.15 -24.29
N ALA A 92 29.85 41.93 -25.49
CA ALA A 92 28.41 41.90 -25.78
C ALA A 92 27.67 40.69 -25.16
N LEU A 93 28.39 39.60 -24.90
CA LEU A 93 27.84 38.36 -24.32
C LEU A 93 28.27 38.20 -22.87
N PRO A 94 27.39 37.67 -21.98
CA PRO A 94 27.76 37.39 -20.60
C PRO A 94 28.85 36.29 -20.56
N ILE A 95 29.85 36.48 -19.73
CA ILE A 95 30.96 35.55 -19.58
C ILE A 95 30.56 34.46 -18.59
N GLY A 96 30.33 33.25 -19.09
CA GLY A 96 30.04 32.05 -18.32
C GLY A 96 31.26 31.17 -18.05
N PRO A 97 31.08 29.95 -17.58
CA PRO A 97 32.18 29.00 -17.35
C PRO A 97 32.70 28.42 -18.67
N CYS A 98 33.99 28.09 -18.73
CA CYS A 98 34.53 27.26 -19.81
C CYS A 98 34.12 25.80 -19.61
N ARG A 99 34.09 25.02 -20.70
CA ARG A 99 33.74 23.59 -20.70
C ARG A 99 34.61 22.79 -19.74
N GLY A 100 35.92 23.06 -19.67
CA GLY A 100 36.84 22.38 -18.76
C GLY A 100 36.49 22.56 -17.28
N LEU A 101 35.99 23.75 -16.87
CA LEU A 101 35.47 23.98 -15.53
C LEU A 101 34.19 23.13 -15.27
N CYS A 102 33.27 23.08 -16.23
CA CYS A 102 32.08 22.26 -16.14
C CYS A 102 32.42 20.77 -16.01
N GLU A 103 33.28 20.24 -16.89
CA GLU A 103 33.68 18.83 -16.90
C GLU A 103 34.36 18.41 -15.59
N SER A 104 35.22 19.28 -15.01
CA SER A 104 35.84 19.00 -13.72
C SER A 104 34.83 18.91 -12.58
N VAL A 105 33.83 19.80 -12.58
CA VAL A 105 32.72 19.79 -11.59
C VAL A 105 31.78 18.60 -11.84
N TYR A 106 31.41 18.34 -13.09
CA TYR A 106 30.59 17.22 -13.49
C TYR A 106 31.17 15.88 -13.03
N ALA A 107 32.44 15.63 -13.33
CA ALA A 107 33.11 14.37 -12.98
C ALA A 107 33.07 14.07 -11.47
N ARG A 108 33.06 15.10 -10.63
CA ARG A 108 33.08 14.96 -9.16
C ARG A 108 31.70 15.02 -8.54
N CYS A 109 30.83 15.89 -9.03
CA CYS A 109 29.53 16.17 -8.41
C CYS A 109 28.38 15.36 -9.00
N TYR A 110 28.44 14.94 -10.27
CA TYR A 110 27.41 14.10 -10.87
C TYR A 110 27.24 12.73 -10.18
N PRO A 111 28.30 12.00 -9.80
CA PRO A 111 28.14 10.77 -9.04
C PRO A 111 27.43 10.97 -7.70
N VAL A 112 27.64 12.12 -7.05
CA VAL A 112 26.96 12.49 -5.80
C VAL A 112 25.49 12.80 -6.06
N LEU A 113 25.20 13.66 -7.06
CA LEU A 113 23.85 14.05 -7.44
C LEU A 113 23.02 12.82 -7.84
N ARG A 114 23.61 11.94 -8.66
CA ARG A 114 23.01 10.67 -9.06
C ARG A 114 22.78 9.73 -7.88
N GLY A 115 23.64 9.74 -6.89
CA GLY A 115 23.50 8.98 -5.64
C GLY A 115 22.28 9.40 -4.82
N PHE A 116 21.84 10.65 -4.96
CA PHE A 116 20.59 11.18 -4.40
C PHE A 116 19.38 11.00 -5.33
N GLY A 117 19.55 10.36 -6.49
CA GLY A 117 18.47 10.11 -7.43
C GLY A 117 18.16 11.28 -8.38
N PHE A 118 18.96 12.32 -8.39
CA PHE A 118 18.77 13.46 -9.29
C PHE A 118 19.61 13.32 -10.55
N PRO A 119 19.03 13.55 -11.74
CA PRO A 119 19.81 13.67 -12.97
C PRO A 119 20.63 14.96 -12.96
N TRP A 120 21.66 15.02 -13.82
CA TRP A 120 22.35 16.29 -14.06
C TRP A 120 21.41 17.24 -14.80
N PRO A 121 21.24 18.49 -14.31
CA PRO A 121 20.34 19.45 -14.95
C PRO A 121 20.76 19.74 -16.40
N ALA A 122 19.80 19.82 -17.30
CA ALA A 122 20.06 20.07 -18.72
C ALA A 122 20.70 21.44 -18.97
N GLU A 123 20.41 22.42 -18.13
CA GLU A 123 20.98 23.78 -18.17
C GLU A 123 22.45 23.81 -17.79
N LEU A 124 22.95 22.75 -17.15
CA LEU A 124 24.36 22.60 -16.73
C LEU A 124 25.12 21.63 -17.64
N ASP A 125 24.57 21.26 -18.80
CA ASP A 125 25.25 20.40 -19.75
C ASP A 125 26.53 21.06 -20.25
N CYS A 126 27.68 20.38 -20.09
CA CYS A 126 28.98 20.91 -20.45
C CYS A 126 29.16 21.21 -21.95
N SER A 127 28.35 20.60 -22.81
CA SER A 127 28.34 20.88 -24.25
C SER A 127 27.86 22.29 -24.59
N LEU A 128 27.12 22.94 -23.67
CA LEU A 128 26.58 24.29 -23.84
C LEU A 128 27.66 25.38 -23.66
N PHE A 129 28.82 25.05 -23.07
CA PHE A 129 29.86 26.03 -22.72
C PHE A 129 31.02 25.99 -23.71
N PRO A 130 31.67 27.16 -23.99
CA PRO A 130 32.83 27.24 -24.86
C PRO A 130 33.97 26.33 -24.40
N ALA A 131 34.66 25.70 -25.35
CA ALA A 131 35.76 24.79 -25.04
C ALA A 131 36.98 25.53 -24.44
N GLU A 132 37.31 26.67 -25.00
CA GLU A 132 38.48 27.48 -24.64
C GLU A 132 38.15 28.97 -24.72
N ASN A 133 38.92 29.77 -24.03
CA ASN A 133 38.85 31.22 -24.05
C ASN A 133 39.50 31.74 -25.34
N ASN A 134 38.71 32.34 -26.23
CA ASN A 134 39.19 32.87 -27.50
C ASN A 134 38.61 34.27 -27.78
N HIS A 135 39.01 34.90 -28.88
CA HIS A 135 38.58 36.25 -29.24
C HIS A 135 37.07 36.39 -29.50
N GLU A 136 36.38 35.30 -29.84
CA GLU A 136 34.97 35.31 -30.12
C GLU A 136 34.11 34.93 -28.89
N HIS A 137 34.65 34.06 -28.04
CA HIS A 137 33.95 33.53 -26.86
C HIS A 137 34.84 33.60 -25.64
N MET A 138 34.56 34.54 -24.75
CA MET A 138 35.20 34.60 -23.44
C MET A 138 34.48 33.69 -22.44
N CYS A 139 35.27 32.92 -21.67
CA CYS A 139 34.71 32.07 -20.60
C CYS A 139 35.67 32.05 -19.39
N MET A 140 35.16 31.75 -18.21
CA MET A 140 35.91 31.65 -16.96
C MET A 140 36.50 30.25 -16.80
N GLU A 141 37.83 30.17 -16.75
CA GLU A 141 38.55 28.98 -16.34
C GLU A 141 38.62 28.92 -14.82
N GLY A 142 38.38 27.75 -14.23
CA GLY A 142 38.56 27.57 -12.79
C GLY A 142 40.06 27.56 -12.43
N PRO A 143 40.42 27.93 -11.19
CA PRO A 143 41.77 27.68 -10.69
C PRO A 143 41.99 26.17 -10.69
N GLY A 144 42.72 25.66 -11.67
CA GLY A 144 42.87 24.23 -11.96
C GLY A 144 42.99 23.38 -10.71
N GLU A 145 41.93 22.68 -10.37
CA GLU A 145 42.04 21.57 -9.42
C GLU A 145 42.91 20.52 -10.10
N ARG A 146 44.11 20.27 -9.53
CA ARG A 146 44.94 19.17 -9.99
C ARG A 146 44.09 17.94 -10.04
N ALA A 147 43.68 17.54 -11.24
CA ALA A 147 43.07 16.23 -11.44
C ALA A 147 44.06 15.21 -10.88
N PRO A 148 43.63 14.28 -10.03
CA PRO A 148 44.45 13.10 -9.80
C PRO A 148 44.71 12.50 -11.17
N PRO A 149 45.97 12.08 -11.51
CA PRO A 149 46.30 11.58 -12.83
C PRO A 149 45.32 10.51 -13.23
N LEU A 150 44.77 10.63 -14.45
CA LEU A 150 43.83 9.68 -15.08
C LEU A 150 44.61 8.41 -15.48
N GLY A 151 45.19 7.79 -14.54
CA GLY A 151 46.00 6.59 -14.66
C GLY A 151 46.23 6.06 -13.26
N THR A 152 45.60 4.93 -12.98
CA THR A 152 45.79 4.18 -11.73
C THR A 152 45.14 4.79 -10.47
N ILE A 153 43.79 4.98 -10.50
CA ILE A 153 43.01 4.57 -9.34
C ILE A 153 42.77 3.08 -9.59
N PRO A 154 43.38 2.19 -8.79
CA PRO A 154 42.96 0.81 -8.85
C PRO A 154 41.44 0.81 -8.57
N LEU A 155 40.65 0.24 -9.47
CA LEU A 155 39.22 0.06 -9.31
C LEU A 155 38.86 -0.66 -7.98
N ASP A 156 39.90 -1.14 -7.29
CA ASP A 156 39.84 -1.85 -6.02
C ASP A 156 39.93 -0.96 -4.76
N ALA A 157 40.50 0.23 -4.78
CA ALA A 157 40.73 1.00 -3.54
C ALA A 157 39.49 1.73 -3.03
N THR A 158 38.52 2.10 -3.91
CA THR A 158 37.23 2.71 -3.51
C THR A 158 36.23 1.67 -3.08
N ASN A 159 36.41 0.42 -3.48
CA ASN A 159 35.58 -0.72 -3.02
C ASN A 159 36.07 -1.32 -1.69
N THR A 160 37.29 -1.02 -1.25
CA THR A 160 37.88 -1.67 -0.07
C THR A 160 37.31 -1.15 1.25
N ALA A 161 36.92 0.12 1.37
CA ALA A 161 36.31 0.62 2.61
C ALA A 161 34.88 0.09 2.82
N GLY A 162 34.10 -0.08 1.74
CA GLY A 162 32.77 -0.69 1.81
C GLY A 162 32.79 -2.23 1.74
N ARG A 163 33.77 -2.80 0.99
CA ARG A 163 33.96 -4.25 0.87
C ARG A 163 34.30 -4.92 2.21
N GLY A 164 34.91 -4.19 3.15
CA GLY A 164 35.22 -4.70 4.48
C GLY A 164 34.00 -5.17 5.27
N ASN A 165 32.85 -4.49 5.14
CA ASN A 165 31.63 -4.85 5.84
C ASN A 165 30.89 -6.04 5.18
N CYS A 166 30.93 -6.18 3.85
CA CYS A 166 30.25 -7.29 3.16
C CYS A 166 31.06 -8.59 3.17
N ARG A 167 32.37 -8.55 3.49
CA ARG A 167 33.21 -9.75 3.63
C ARG A 167 32.84 -10.65 4.80
N ARG A 168 32.09 -10.13 5.78
CA ARG A 168 31.60 -10.89 6.93
C ARG A 168 30.31 -11.65 6.63
N LEU A 169 29.75 -11.49 5.44
CA LEU A 169 28.56 -12.18 5.00
C LEU A 169 28.91 -13.48 4.29
N VAL A 170 27.96 -14.41 4.33
CA VAL A 170 28.01 -15.65 3.58
C VAL A 170 28.18 -15.38 2.10
N LYS A 171 29.05 -16.15 1.41
CA LYS A 171 29.36 -16.00 0.00
C LYS A 171 29.71 -14.53 -0.38
N PRO A 172 30.83 -13.97 0.10
CA PRO A 172 31.16 -12.53 -0.03
C PRO A 172 31.11 -12.00 -1.46
N ASN A 173 31.39 -12.85 -2.46
CA ASN A 173 31.36 -12.47 -3.89
C ASN A 173 29.93 -12.26 -4.44
N SER A 174 28.91 -12.62 -3.67
CA SER A 174 27.49 -12.43 -4.02
C SER A 174 26.92 -11.09 -3.57
N TRP A 175 27.73 -10.25 -2.93
CA TRP A 175 27.30 -8.99 -2.33
C TRP A 175 28.10 -7.81 -2.87
N VAL A 176 27.44 -6.66 -2.96
CA VAL A 176 28.07 -5.37 -3.25
C VAL A 176 27.62 -4.34 -2.21
N TYR A 177 28.55 -3.49 -1.79
CA TYR A 177 28.23 -2.40 -0.87
C TYR A 177 27.64 -1.23 -1.66
N VAL A 178 26.41 -0.87 -1.35
CA VAL A 178 25.69 0.26 -1.97
C VAL A 178 25.87 1.48 -1.09
N ARG A 179 26.64 2.46 -1.56
CA ARG A 179 26.96 3.68 -0.80
C ARG A 179 25.73 4.52 -0.46
N GLY A 180 24.74 4.58 -1.37
CA GLY A 180 23.52 5.37 -1.20
C GLY A 180 22.66 4.91 -0.03
N SER A 181 22.58 3.60 0.24
CA SER A 181 21.82 3.01 1.35
C SER A 181 22.68 2.63 2.55
N GLY A 182 24.01 2.66 2.43
CA GLY A 182 24.94 2.24 3.48
C GLY A 182 24.86 0.73 3.83
N ARG A 183 24.29 -0.09 2.95
CA ARG A 183 24.02 -1.53 3.17
C ARG A 183 24.67 -2.39 2.09
N CYS A 184 24.88 -3.68 2.40
CA CYS A 184 25.27 -4.68 1.41
C CYS A 184 24.01 -5.17 0.69
N ALA A 185 24.01 -5.05 -0.65
CA ALA A 185 22.95 -5.59 -1.51
C ALA A 185 23.45 -6.84 -2.22
N GLN A 186 22.58 -7.83 -2.37
CA GLN A 186 22.85 -9.10 -3.03
C GLN A 186 22.66 -8.95 -4.54
N PHE A 187 23.45 -9.66 -5.35
CA PHE A 187 23.16 -9.79 -6.78
C PHE A 187 21.91 -10.61 -7.00
N CYS A 188 21.09 -10.22 -7.97
CA CYS A 188 19.80 -10.83 -8.23
C CYS A 188 19.90 -12.30 -8.70
N ASP A 189 20.98 -12.62 -9.41
CA ASP A 189 21.31 -13.96 -9.89
C ASP A 189 22.05 -14.82 -8.85
N ALA A 190 22.56 -14.21 -7.76
CA ALA A 190 23.33 -14.93 -6.76
C ALA A 190 22.44 -15.86 -5.93
N GLU A 191 22.95 -17.04 -5.66
CA GLU A 191 22.34 -18.05 -4.80
C GLU A 191 22.98 -18.00 -3.42
N VAL A 192 22.46 -17.14 -2.54
CA VAL A 192 23.04 -16.97 -1.19
C VAL A 192 22.41 -17.96 -0.23
N LEU A 193 21.13 -17.86 0.01
CA LEU A 193 20.38 -18.73 0.92
C LEU A 193 19.66 -19.87 0.18
N TRP A 194 19.23 -19.64 -1.07
CA TRP A 194 18.38 -20.54 -1.81
C TRP A 194 18.99 -20.95 -3.16
N GLU A 195 18.86 -22.23 -3.49
CA GLU A 195 19.28 -22.80 -4.76
C GLU A 195 18.26 -22.51 -5.87
N SER A 196 18.71 -22.55 -7.13
CA SER A 196 17.84 -22.28 -8.29
C SER A 196 16.65 -23.25 -8.37
N GLY A 197 16.81 -24.48 -7.94
CA GLY A 197 15.76 -25.49 -7.84
C GLY A 197 14.69 -25.11 -6.82
N GLU A 198 15.10 -24.69 -5.62
CA GLU A 198 14.21 -24.24 -4.54
C GLU A 198 13.44 -22.98 -4.95
N ARG A 199 14.10 -22.02 -5.59
CA ARG A 199 13.47 -20.81 -6.10
C ARG A 199 12.37 -21.12 -7.12
N ARG A 200 12.64 -22.03 -8.07
CA ARG A 200 11.64 -22.46 -9.06
C ARG A 200 10.47 -23.19 -8.41
N ALA A 201 10.73 -24.08 -7.45
CA ALA A 201 9.68 -24.75 -6.70
C ALA A 201 8.80 -23.76 -5.92
N ALA A 202 9.40 -22.76 -5.28
CA ALA A 202 8.67 -21.70 -4.57
C ALA A 202 7.82 -20.83 -5.52
N GLU A 203 8.30 -20.54 -6.73
CA GLU A 203 7.53 -19.80 -7.73
C GLU A 203 6.28 -20.54 -8.20
N VAL A 204 6.40 -21.84 -8.50
CA VAL A 204 5.24 -22.68 -8.87
C VAL A 204 4.26 -22.77 -7.70
N TRP A 205 4.76 -23.01 -6.49
CA TRP A 205 3.95 -23.08 -5.27
C TRP A 205 3.17 -21.78 -5.03
N LEU A 206 3.84 -20.65 -5.14
CA LEU A 206 3.27 -19.32 -4.99
C LEU A 206 2.18 -19.06 -6.05
N ALA A 207 2.48 -19.34 -7.33
CA ALA A 207 1.55 -19.08 -8.41
C ALA A 207 0.26 -19.91 -8.29
N THR A 208 0.37 -21.20 -7.91
CA THR A 208 -0.78 -22.09 -7.77
C THR A 208 -1.70 -21.66 -6.63
N TRP A 209 -1.14 -21.39 -5.44
CA TRP A 209 -1.94 -20.95 -4.29
C TRP A 209 -2.51 -19.54 -4.45
N ALA A 210 -1.75 -18.63 -5.06
CA ALA A 210 -2.25 -17.27 -5.35
C ALA A 210 -3.41 -17.28 -6.35
N ALA A 211 -3.32 -18.08 -7.41
CA ALA A 211 -4.42 -18.22 -8.39
C ALA A 211 -5.67 -18.80 -7.75
N LEU A 212 -5.53 -19.84 -6.93
CA LEU A 212 -6.65 -20.45 -6.19
C LEU A 212 -7.29 -19.45 -5.23
N SER A 213 -6.47 -18.77 -4.41
CA SER A 213 -6.95 -17.77 -3.44
C SER A 213 -7.65 -16.61 -4.14
N PHE A 214 -7.07 -16.09 -5.23
CA PHE A 214 -7.66 -15.00 -6.01
C PHE A 214 -9.01 -15.41 -6.62
N ALA A 215 -9.08 -16.55 -7.29
CA ALA A 215 -10.32 -17.04 -7.89
C ALA A 215 -11.43 -17.25 -6.85
N CYS A 216 -11.12 -17.90 -5.72
CA CYS A 216 -12.09 -18.14 -4.65
C CYS A 216 -12.58 -16.82 -4.02
N THR A 217 -11.67 -15.90 -3.70
CA THR A 217 -12.04 -14.63 -3.04
C THR A 217 -12.79 -13.71 -4.00
N LEU A 218 -12.39 -13.64 -5.27
CA LEU A 218 -13.09 -12.87 -6.30
C LEU A 218 -14.52 -13.39 -6.50
N ALA A 219 -14.69 -14.71 -6.63
CA ALA A 219 -16.01 -15.33 -6.76
C ALA A 219 -16.89 -15.05 -5.54
N ALA A 220 -16.33 -15.12 -4.32
CA ALA A 220 -17.07 -14.83 -3.09
C ALA A 220 -17.51 -13.36 -3.00
N VAL A 221 -16.62 -12.43 -3.34
CA VAL A 221 -16.91 -10.98 -3.36
C VAL A 221 -17.94 -10.66 -4.44
N ALA A 222 -17.78 -11.18 -5.66
CA ALA A 222 -18.71 -10.97 -6.76
C ALA A 222 -20.11 -11.51 -6.44
N ALA A 223 -20.19 -12.71 -5.85
CA ALA A 223 -21.45 -13.30 -5.39
C ALA A 223 -22.11 -12.46 -4.29
N GLN A 224 -21.33 -11.83 -3.42
CA GLN A 224 -21.85 -10.95 -2.37
C GLN A 224 -22.43 -9.66 -2.94
N LEU A 225 -21.74 -9.05 -3.88
CA LEU A 225 -22.19 -7.83 -4.55
C LEU A 225 -23.44 -8.07 -5.40
N ALA A 226 -23.51 -9.22 -6.11
CA ALA A 226 -24.66 -9.58 -6.94
C ALA A 226 -25.94 -9.87 -6.13
N CYS A 227 -25.80 -10.44 -4.93
CA CYS A 227 -26.97 -10.80 -4.11
C CYS A 227 -27.55 -9.63 -3.29
N GLY A 228 -26.84 -8.52 -3.13
CA GLY A 228 -27.33 -7.32 -2.43
C GLY A 228 -27.65 -7.51 -0.94
N ASP A 229 -27.25 -8.63 -0.36
CA ASP A 229 -27.61 -9.02 1.03
C ASP A 229 -26.86 -8.12 2.02
N ARG A 230 -27.60 -7.27 2.73
CA ARG A 230 -27.08 -6.36 3.76
C ARG A 230 -27.08 -7.04 5.12
N GLY A 231 -26.19 -8.02 5.31
CA GLY A 231 -25.99 -8.67 6.59
C GLY A 231 -25.58 -7.71 7.72
N GLY A 232 -25.51 -8.22 8.95
CA GLY A 232 -25.07 -7.46 10.13
C GLY A 232 -23.66 -6.87 9.99
N ALA A 233 -23.25 -6.02 10.96
CA ALA A 233 -21.94 -5.35 10.94
C ALA A 233 -20.76 -6.33 10.82
N GLY A 234 -20.84 -7.50 11.48
CA GLY A 234 -19.81 -8.54 11.41
C GLY A 234 -19.74 -9.20 10.03
N GLU A 235 -20.87 -9.42 9.35
CA GLU A 235 -20.88 -10.00 8.00
C GLU A 235 -20.33 -9.02 6.96
N ARG A 236 -20.63 -7.73 7.10
CA ARG A 236 -20.03 -6.67 6.26
C ARG A 236 -18.51 -6.60 6.44
N ALA A 237 -18.02 -6.66 7.67
CA ALA A 237 -16.58 -6.69 7.95
C ALA A 237 -15.93 -7.95 7.35
N LEU A 238 -16.60 -9.10 7.36
CA LEU A 238 -16.11 -10.33 6.74
C LEU A 238 -15.94 -10.19 5.21
N VAL A 239 -16.86 -9.50 4.54
CA VAL A 239 -16.73 -9.20 3.09
C VAL A 239 -15.52 -8.30 2.82
N LEU A 240 -15.25 -7.34 3.70
CA LEU A 240 -14.07 -6.48 3.59
C LEU A 240 -12.77 -7.24 3.82
N VAL A 241 -12.75 -8.23 4.73
CA VAL A 241 -11.62 -9.18 4.83
C VAL A 241 -11.42 -9.92 3.51
N ALA A 242 -12.50 -10.44 2.89
CA ALA A 242 -12.41 -11.13 1.60
C ALA A 242 -11.88 -10.21 0.49
N LEU A 243 -12.34 -8.95 0.43
CA LEU A 243 -11.85 -7.96 -0.53
C LEU A 243 -10.35 -7.69 -0.36
N CYS A 244 -9.91 -7.48 0.88
CA CYS A 244 -8.49 -7.26 1.18
C CYS A 244 -7.65 -8.49 0.81
N ARG A 245 -8.12 -9.71 1.10
CA ARG A 245 -7.43 -10.95 0.71
C ARG A 245 -7.40 -11.15 -0.80
N CYS A 246 -8.46 -10.77 -1.51
CA CYS A 246 -8.50 -10.77 -2.97
C CYS A 246 -7.43 -9.82 -3.56
N ALA A 247 -7.34 -8.60 -3.04
CA ALA A 247 -6.33 -7.64 -3.48
C ALA A 247 -4.90 -8.10 -3.18
N ALA A 248 -4.66 -8.70 -2.00
CA ALA A 248 -3.35 -9.29 -1.67
C ALA A 248 -3.01 -10.47 -2.59
N ALA A 249 -3.98 -11.36 -2.87
CA ALA A 249 -3.78 -12.46 -3.84
C ALA A 249 -3.51 -11.94 -5.26
N ALA A 250 -4.14 -10.83 -5.68
CA ALA A 250 -3.82 -10.13 -6.92
C ALA A 250 -2.37 -9.64 -6.95
N GLY A 251 -1.83 -9.12 -5.83
CA GLY A 251 -0.42 -8.72 -5.72
C GLY A 251 0.55 -9.88 -5.98
N TRP A 252 0.27 -11.05 -5.44
CA TRP A 252 1.01 -12.28 -5.77
C TRP A 252 0.87 -12.68 -7.24
N GLY A 253 -0.33 -12.53 -7.80
CA GLY A 253 -0.59 -12.76 -9.23
C GLY A 253 0.18 -11.82 -10.14
N VAL A 254 0.23 -10.52 -9.82
CA VAL A 254 1.04 -9.51 -10.54
C VAL A 254 2.51 -9.90 -10.50
N ARG A 255 3.05 -10.27 -9.31
CA ARG A 255 4.44 -10.75 -9.18
C ARG A 255 4.70 -11.98 -10.06
N ALA A 256 3.79 -12.94 -10.08
CA ALA A 256 3.92 -14.15 -10.89
C ALA A 256 3.88 -13.85 -12.41
N ALA A 257 3.02 -12.93 -12.84
CA ALA A 257 2.86 -12.54 -14.25
C ALA A 257 4.04 -11.72 -14.77
N VAL A 258 4.53 -10.76 -13.97
CA VAL A 258 5.65 -9.87 -14.35
C VAL A 258 6.99 -10.62 -14.32
N GLY A 259 7.11 -11.62 -13.47
CA GLY A 259 8.32 -12.40 -13.29
C GLY A 259 9.30 -11.83 -12.25
N ARG A 260 10.21 -12.70 -11.78
CA ARG A 260 11.13 -12.42 -10.69
C ARG A 260 12.05 -11.23 -10.95
N THR A 261 12.68 -11.21 -12.12
CA THR A 261 13.67 -10.20 -12.49
C THR A 261 13.06 -8.82 -12.66
N ALA A 262 11.89 -8.74 -13.30
CA ALA A 262 11.22 -7.47 -13.55
C ALA A 262 10.54 -6.88 -12.30
N ALA A 263 10.16 -7.72 -11.33
CA ALA A 263 9.57 -7.27 -10.08
C ALA A 263 10.63 -7.00 -8.98
N GLY A 264 11.56 -7.96 -8.78
CA GLY A 264 12.46 -7.98 -7.62
C GLY A 264 13.90 -7.53 -7.89
N CYS A 265 14.28 -7.18 -9.13
CA CYS A 265 15.65 -6.77 -9.46
C CYS A 265 15.68 -5.33 -9.97
N ALA A 266 16.75 -4.62 -9.65
CA ALA A 266 16.98 -3.25 -10.09
C ALA A 266 18.41 -3.11 -10.66
N LYS A 267 18.58 -2.23 -11.65
CA LYS A 267 19.88 -1.79 -12.09
C LYS A 267 20.36 -0.68 -11.15
N ASP A 268 21.55 -0.80 -10.65
CA ASP A 268 22.17 0.21 -9.80
C ASP A 268 23.47 0.72 -10.41
N SER A 269 23.78 1.99 -10.16
CA SER A 269 25.02 2.62 -10.61
C SER A 269 26.30 1.99 -10.06
N THR A 270 26.19 1.33 -8.91
CA THR A 270 27.29 0.60 -8.27
C THR A 270 27.66 -0.69 -9.00
N SER A 271 26.73 -1.25 -9.80
CA SER A 271 26.96 -2.47 -10.57
C SER A 271 26.29 -2.37 -11.95
N PRO A 272 26.94 -1.72 -12.94
CA PRO A 272 26.33 -1.49 -14.26
C PRO A 272 26.15 -2.79 -15.06
N THR A 273 26.94 -3.82 -14.78
CA THR A 273 26.92 -5.10 -15.51
C THR A 273 25.99 -6.14 -14.94
N ARG A 274 25.66 -6.08 -13.64
CA ARG A 274 24.81 -7.07 -12.95
C ARG A 274 23.69 -6.38 -12.20
N MET A 275 22.49 -6.95 -12.26
CA MET A 275 21.34 -6.45 -11.53
C MET A 275 21.45 -6.81 -10.03
N LEU A 276 21.05 -5.89 -9.18
CA LEU A 276 20.97 -6.10 -7.74
C LEU A 276 19.54 -6.51 -7.36
N LEU A 277 19.42 -7.33 -6.31
CA LEU A 277 18.13 -7.55 -5.66
C LEU A 277 17.64 -6.21 -5.10
N ALA A 278 16.39 -5.84 -5.40
CA ALA A 278 15.88 -4.52 -5.08
C ALA A 278 15.99 -4.25 -3.56
N HIS A 279 16.77 -3.24 -3.21
CA HIS A 279 16.99 -2.74 -1.85
C HIS A 279 16.30 -1.39 -1.62
N ASP A 280 15.94 -0.70 -2.71
CA ASP A 280 15.03 0.45 -2.76
C ASP A 280 13.96 0.14 -3.82
N GLY A 281 12.89 -0.53 -3.37
CA GLY A 281 11.83 -1.00 -4.26
C GLY A 281 11.01 0.11 -4.92
N LEU A 282 11.15 1.36 -4.46
CA LEU A 282 10.44 2.50 -5.04
C LEU A 282 10.99 2.90 -6.41
N ALA A 283 12.24 2.58 -6.70
CA ALA A 283 12.83 2.80 -8.01
C ALA A 283 12.22 1.91 -9.12
N ASN A 284 11.53 0.80 -8.73
CA ASN A 284 10.89 -0.12 -9.64
C ASN A 284 9.35 -0.07 -9.45
N PRO A 285 8.57 0.42 -10.43
CA PRO A 285 7.11 0.54 -10.30
C PRO A 285 6.42 -0.81 -10.06
N ASN A 286 6.90 -1.91 -10.65
CA ASN A 286 6.34 -3.24 -10.42
C ASN A 286 6.54 -3.67 -8.96
N CYS A 287 7.70 -3.39 -8.39
CA CYS A 287 8.02 -3.64 -6.99
C CYS A 287 7.09 -2.85 -6.05
N ALA A 288 6.91 -1.55 -6.32
CA ALA A 288 6.04 -0.69 -5.52
C ALA A 288 4.57 -1.15 -5.55
N VAL A 289 4.04 -1.53 -6.72
CA VAL A 289 2.67 -2.04 -6.86
C VAL A 289 2.49 -3.36 -6.09
N VAL A 290 3.42 -4.30 -6.24
CA VAL A 290 3.38 -5.59 -5.51
C VAL A 290 3.43 -5.34 -4.00
N PHE A 291 4.35 -4.49 -3.54
CA PHE A 291 4.44 -4.10 -2.13
C PHE A 291 3.11 -3.54 -1.61
N LEU A 292 2.51 -2.55 -2.29
CA LEU A 292 1.26 -1.93 -1.85
C LEU A 292 0.11 -2.95 -1.76
N LEU A 293 -0.03 -3.81 -2.76
CA LEU A 293 -1.07 -4.84 -2.76
C LEU A 293 -0.88 -5.84 -1.63
N LEU A 294 0.34 -6.25 -1.35
CA LEU A 294 0.62 -7.25 -0.33
C LEU A 294 0.60 -6.66 1.09
N TYR A 295 1.33 -5.57 1.30
CA TYR A 295 1.51 -5.00 2.63
C TYR A 295 0.26 -4.29 3.12
N TYR A 296 -0.26 -3.32 2.34
CA TYR A 296 -1.42 -2.54 2.73
C TYR A 296 -2.67 -3.40 2.90
N PHE A 297 -3.02 -4.21 1.89
CA PHE A 297 -4.22 -5.04 1.97
C PHE A 297 -4.04 -6.25 2.89
N GLY A 298 -2.82 -6.77 3.05
CA GLY A 298 -2.51 -7.80 4.02
C GLY A 298 -2.80 -7.33 5.44
N LEU A 299 -2.24 -6.19 5.83
CA LEU A 299 -2.45 -5.58 7.14
C LEU A 299 -3.90 -5.11 7.34
N ALA A 300 -4.53 -4.52 6.31
CA ALA A 300 -5.95 -4.16 6.36
C ALA A 300 -6.85 -5.38 6.64
N ALA A 301 -6.55 -6.54 6.06
CA ALA A 301 -7.29 -7.77 6.36
C ALA A 301 -7.16 -8.18 7.83
N SER A 302 -5.98 -8.02 8.43
CA SER A 302 -5.74 -8.31 9.86
C SER A 302 -6.50 -7.34 10.77
N VAL A 303 -6.52 -6.05 10.45
CA VAL A 303 -7.32 -5.06 11.20
C VAL A 303 -8.83 -5.31 11.03
N TRP A 304 -9.29 -5.63 9.82
CA TRP A 304 -10.70 -6.00 9.61
C TRP A 304 -11.10 -7.27 10.35
N TRP A 305 -10.19 -8.23 10.51
CA TRP A 305 -10.45 -9.40 11.36
C TRP A 305 -10.63 -9.01 12.83
N VAL A 306 -9.86 -8.04 13.36
CA VAL A 306 -10.08 -7.47 14.70
C VAL A 306 -11.47 -6.84 14.81
N VAL A 307 -11.93 -6.15 13.76
CA VAL A 307 -13.29 -5.58 13.70
C VAL A 307 -14.35 -6.68 13.71
N VAL A 308 -14.13 -7.78 12.98
CA VAL A 308 -15.05 -8.97 12.99
C VAL A 308 -15.17 -9.55 14.40
N THR A 309 -14.06 -9.78 15.08
CA THR A 309 -14.03 -10.32 16.45
C THR A 309 -14.67 -9.37 17.46
N GLY A 310 -14.42 -8.07 17.33
CA GLY A 310 -15.04 -7.03 18.15
C GLY A 310 -16.56 -6.92 17.94
N ALA A 311 -17.01 -6.95 16.70
CA ALA A 311 -18.43 -6.95 16.34
C ALA A 311 -19.15 -8.21 16.87
N TRP A 312 -18.50 -9.37 16.73
CA TRP A 312 -19.01 -10.63 17.31
C TRP A 312 -19.14 -10.54 18.83
N ARG A 313 -18.09 -10.11 19.53
CA ARG A 313 -18.11 -9.89 20.98
C ARG A 313 -19.23 -8.94 21.39
N ALA A 314 -19.38 -7.80 20.71
CA ALA A 314 -20.41 -6.82 20.99
C ALA A 314 -21.83 -7.41 20.83
N SER A 315 -22.03 -8.23 19.80
CA SER A 315 -23.32 -8.93 19.56
C SER A 315 -23.63 -9.97 20.63
N VAL A 316 -22.62 -10.69 21.14
CA VAL A 316 -22.78 -11.67 22.23
C VAL A 316 -23.13 -10.99 23.56
N LEU A 317 -22.55 -9.82 23.85
CA LEU A 317 -22.72 -9.10 25.12
C LEU A 317 -24.00 -8.27 25.18
N ARG A 318 -24.66 -7.98 24.06
CA ARG A 318 -25.88 -7.14 24.04
C ARG A 318 -27.06 -7.85 24.66
N PRO A 319 -27.81 -7.18 25.54
CA PRO A 319 -29.13 -7.68 25.99
C PRO A 319 -30.15 -7.56 24.84
N PRO A 320 -31.16 -8.50 24.76
CA PRO A 320 -32.12 -8.55 23.68
C PRO A 320 -33.10 -7.35 23.61
N THR A 321 -33.10 -6.45 24.58
CA THR A 321 -34.07 -5.37 24.75
C THR A 321 -33.61 -3.97 24.37
N THR A 322 -32.37 -3.76 23.95
CA THR A 322 -31.88 -2.41 23.61
C THR A 322 -32.15 -2.05 22.14
N SER A 323 -33.06 -1.08 21.94
CA SER A 323 -33.24 -0.38 20.66
C SER A 323 -31.91 0.28 20.22
N ALA A 324 -31.32 -0.26 19.17
CA ALA A 324 -29.95 0.01 18.73
C ALA A 324 -29.87 1.21 17.77
N GLY A 325 -30.50 2.37 18.08
CA GLY A 325 -30.60 3.42 17.07
C GLY A 325 -29.36 4.28 16.90
N ALA A 326 -29.01 5.15 17.81
CA ALA A 326 -28.21 6.33 17.46
C ALA A 326 -26.75 6.37 17.96
N ARG A 327 -26.38 5.56 18.97
CA ARG A 327 -25.02 5.58 19.53
C ARG A 327 -24.00 4.70 18.77
N ASN A 328 -24.50 3.82 17.91
CA ASN A 328 -23.70 2.80 17.23
C ASN A 328 -22.97 3.31 15.97
N ASP A 329 -23.47 4.41 15.37
CA ASP A 329 -22.96 4.86 14.07
C ASP A 329 -21.57 5.53 14.18
N ARG A 330 -21.32 6.31 15.25
CA ARG A 330 -20.01 6.94 15.49
C ARG A 330 -18.89 5.93 15.74
N HIS A 331 -19.15 4.93 16.59
CA HIS A 331 -18.15 3.88 16.86
C HIS A 331 -17.88 3.02 15.62
N SER A 332 -18.92 2.75 14.83
CA SER A 332 -18.77 2.03 13.56
C SER A 332 -17.90 2.80 12.57
N SER A 333 -18.11 4.11 12.44
CA SER A 333 -17.34 4.97 11.52
C SER A 333 -15.87 5.10 11.95
N LEU A 334 -15.58 5.24 13.25
CA LEU A 334 -14.22 5.29 13.77
C LEU A 334 -13.46 3.97 13.55
N LEU A 335 -14.14 2.82 13.74
CA LEU A 335 -13.53 1.53 13.48
C LEU A 335 -13.23 1.33 11.99
N GLN A 336 -14.11 1.80 11.11
CA GLN A 336 -13.88 1.76 9.66
C GLN A 336 -12.70 2.67 9.27
N LEU A 337 -12.65 3.88 9.81
CA LEU A 337 -11.53 4.81 9.58
C LEU A 337 -10.21 4.20 10.06
N ALA A 338 -10.18 3.60 11.25
CA ALA A 338 -8.99 2.94 11.77
C ALA A 338 -8.58 1.73 10.91
N ALA A 339 -9.56 0.95 10.42
CA ALA A 339 -9.29 -0.25 9.63
C ALA A 339 -8.63 0.03 8.27
N TRP A 340 -8.86 1.20 7.69
CA TRP A 340 -8.18 1.65 6.48
C TRP A 340 -7.02 2.60 6.75
N GLY A 341 -7.14 3.47 7.77
CA GLY A 341 -6.17 4.50 8.09
C GLY A 341 -4.88 3.97 8.72
N VAL A 342 -4.97 3.01 9.63
CA VAL A 342 -3.77 2.44 10.28
C VAL A 342 -2.86 1.74 9.27
N PRO A 343 -3.37 0.83 8.39
CA PRO A 343 -2.55 0.25 7.34
C PRO A 343 -1.98 1.29 6.37
N ALA A 344 -2.76 2.35 6.05
CA ALA A 344 -2.29 3.42 5.17
C ALA A 344 -1.15 4.22 5.80
N ALA A 345 -1.26 4.57 7.08
CA ALA A 345 -0.20 5.28 7.81
C ALA A 345 1.10 4.45 7.89
N LEU A 346 0.98 3.14 8.15
CA LEU A 346 2.14 2.25 8.17
C LEU A 346 2.75 2.06 6.78
N ALA A 347 1.92 1.91 5.74
CA ALA A 347 2.42 1.85 4.36
C ALA A 347 3.13 3.16 3.96
N ALA A 348 2.58 4.32 4.34
CA ALA A 348 3.24 5.62 4.13
C ALA A 348 4.58 5.71 4.89
N ALA A 349 4.64 5.22 6.13
CA ALA A 349 5.89 5.17 6.89
C ALA A 349 6.95 4.34 6.16
N VAL A 350 6.61 3.16 5.63
CA VAL A 350 7.51 2.32 4.83
C VAL A 350 8.01 3.04 3.58
N LEU A 351 7.12 3.77 2.88
CA LEU A 351 7.48 4.51 1.68
C LEU A 351 8.43 5.67 2.00
N VAL A 352 8.23 6.36 3.13
CA VAL A 352 9.11 7.45 3.58
C VAL A 352 10.48 6.92 4.01
N THR A 353 10.53 5.80 4.72
CA THR A 353 11.80 5.17 5.15
C THR A 353 12.52 4.43 4.03
N ARG A 354 11.87 4.24 2.85
CA ARG A 354 12.38 3.47 1.70
C ARG A 354 12.79 2.04 2.05
N ASP A 355 12.09 1.41 2.99
CA ASP A 355 12.36 0.06 3.46
C ASP A 355 11.60 -1.02 2.65
N VAL A 356 11.27 -0.73 1.38
CA VAL A 356 10.72 -1.71 0.45
C VAL A 356 11.86 -2.46 -0.20
N ASP A 357 11.93 -3.77 0.05
CA ASP A 357 12.99 -4.63 -0.43
C ASP A 357 12.46 -5.96 -1.02
N ALA A 358 13.26 -6.60 -1.84
CA ALA A 358 12.89 -7.86 -2.48
C ALA A 358 13.41 -9.07 -1.70
N ASP A 359 12.60 -10.14 -1.68
CA ASP A 359 12.96 -11.44 -1.13
C ASP A 359 13.81 -12.26 -2.10
N GLU A 360 14.82 -12.97 -1.59
CA GLU A 360 15.67 -13.83 -2.42
C GLU A 360 14.91 -15.06 -2.94
N LEU A 361 14.03 -15.67 -2.16
CA LEU A 361 13.34 -16.90 -2.54
C LEU A 361 12.35 -16.67 -3.68
N THR A 362 11.45 -15.70 -3.51
CA THR A 362 10.34 -15.47 -4.42
C THR A 362 10.54 -14.27 -5.36
N GLY A 363 11.51 -13.40 -5.09
CA GLY A 363 11.65 -12.10 -5.77
C GLY A 363 10.48 -11.16 -5.53
N THR A 364 9.76 -11.33 -4.42
CA THR A 364 8.60 -10.52 -4.07
C THR A 364 9.03 -9.31 -3.27
N CYS A 365 8.54 -8.15 -3.67
CA CYS A 365 8.77 -6.92 -2.92
C CYS A 365 7.82 -6.83 -1.72
N PHE A 366 8.43 -6.67 -0.55
CA PHE A 366 7.73 -6.54 0.72
C PHE A 366 8.56 -5.65 1.67
N VAL A 367 8.30 -5.69 2.97
CA VAL A 367 9.05 -4.93 3.99
C VAL A 367 9.88 -5.88 4.82
N GLY A 368 11.16 -5.51 5.04
CA GLY A 368 12.00 -6.20 5.99
C GLY A 368 12.62 -7.50 5.49
N ASN A 369 12.60 -7.80 4.18
CA ASN A 369 13.29 -8.97 3.63
C ASN A 369 14.82 -8.86 3.77
N GLN A 370 15.35 -7.63 3.80
CA GLN A 370 16.79 -7.35 3.94
C GLN A 370 17.14 -6.64 5.26
N SER A 371 16.13 -6.18 6.05
CA SER A 371 16.32 -5.44 7.29
C SER A 371 15.56 -6.07 8.46
N SER A 372 16.27 -6.62 9.43
CA SER A 372 15.66 -7.22 10.64
C SER A 372 14.89 -6.18 11.47
N LYS A 373 15.37 -4.93 11.53
CA LYS A 373 14.70 -3.85 12.28
C LYS A 373 13.35 -3.49 11.66
N SER A 374 13.30 -3.35 10.33
CA SER A 374 12.07 -3.03 9.59
C SER A 374 11.08 -4.20 9.65
N LEU A 375 11.57 -5.45 9.59
CA LEU A 375 10.76 -6.65 9.79
C LEU A 375 10.06 -6.64 11.16
N LEU A 376 10.82 -6.37 12.22
CA LEU A 376 10.25 -6.31 13.58
C LEU A 376 9.23 -5.18 13.72
N ALA A 377 9.62 -3.96 13.39
CA ALA A 377 8.83 -2.77 13.68
C ALA A 377 7.58 -2.64 12.80
N LEU A 378 7.67 -2.99 11.52
CA LEU A 378 6.65 -2.71 10.52
C LEU A 378 5.82 -3.95 10.12
N VAL A 379 6.28 -5.16 10.44
CA VAL A 379 5.54 -6.40 10.14
C VAL A 379 5.15 -7.14 11.41
N ILE A 380 6.13 -7.58 12.21
CA ILE A 380 5.88 -8.44 13.37
C ILE A 380 5.04 -7.72 14.42
N VAL A 381 5.40 -6.50 14.81
CA VAL A 381 4.70 -5.75 15.86
C VAL A 381 3.25 -5.43 15.47
N PRO A 382 2.93 -4.86 14.30
CA PRO A 382 1.54 -4.61 13.92
C PRO A 382 0.69 -5.88 13.82
N GLU A 383 1.20 -6.95 13.24
CA GLU A 383 0.48 -8.23 13.14
C GLU A 383 0.27 -8.88 14.51
N ALA A 384 1.27 -8.82 15.41
CA ALA A 384 1.14 -9.31 16.78
C ALA A 384 0.08 -8.53 17.57
N ILE A 385 0.02 -7.21 17.41
CA ILE A 385 -1.01 -6.37 18.03
C ILE A 385 -2.40 -6.75 17.52
N CYS A 386 -2.58 -6.92 16.22
CA CYS A 386 -3.85 -7.35 15.64
C CYS A 386 -4.27 -8.73 16.14
N LEU A 387 -3.35 -9.70 16.15
CA LEU A 387 -3.63 -11.05 16.64
C LEU A 387 -3.99 -11.05 18.13
N LEU A 388 -3.26 -10.29 18.95
CA LEU A 388 -3.52 -10.18 20.38
C LEU A 388 -4.90 -9.55 20.67
N LEU A 389 -5.19 -8.39 20.06
CA LEU A 389 -6.47 -7.70 20.25
C LEU A 389 -7.65 -8.56 19.80
N GLY A 390 -7.56 -9.16 18.62
CA GLY A 390 -8.61 -10.06 18.11
C GLY A 390 -8.80 -11.28 19.01
N SER A 391 -7.72 -11.88 19.52
CA SER A 391 -7.76 -13.03 20.43
C SER A 391 -8.39 -12.66 21.79
N VAL A 392 -8.09 -11.47 22.32
CA VAL A 392 -8.71 -10.95 23.56
C VAL A 392 -10.23 -10.75 23.36
N PHE A 393 -10.64 -10.18 22.22
CA PHE A 393 -12.06 -10.04 21.92
C PHE A 393 -12.74 -11.41 21.76
N LEU A 394 -12.10 -12.35 21.10
CA LEU A 394 -12.60 -13.71 20.92
C LEU A 394 -12.75 -14.44 22.26
N ALA A 395 -11.70 -14.42 23.10
CA ALA A 395 -11.72 -15.05 24.41
C ALA A 395 -12.78 -14.44 25.34
N SER A 396 -12.92 -13.11 25.33
CA SER A 396 -13.92 -12.43 26.16
C SER A 396 -15.36 -12.72 25.69
N GLY A 397 -15.60 -12.77 24.40
CA GLY A 397 -16.88 -13.17 23.82
C GLY A 397 -17.22 -14.64 24.10
N LEU A 398 -16.24 -15.54 23.97
CA LEU A 398 -16.41 -16.96 24.28
C LEU A 398 -16.75 -17.18 25.76
N ARG A 399 -16.02 -16.51 26.67
CA ARG A 399 -16.36 -16.52 28.11
C ARG A 399 -17.81 -16.09 28.36
N ALA A 400 -18.30 -15.06 27.64
CA ALA A 400 -19.66 -14.58 27.77
C ALA A 400 -20.69 -15.62 27.24
N VAL A 401 -20.39 -16.31 26.16
CA VAL A 401 -21.23 -17.41 25.63
C VAL A 401 -21.31 -18.57 26.63
N LEU A 402 -20.17 -18.97 27.19
CA LEU A 402 -20.09 -20.10 28.12
C LEU A 402 -20.76 -19.80 29.49
N ARG A 403 -20.82 -18.51 29.88
CA ARG A 403 -21.48 -18.09 31.13
C ARG A 403 -22.98 -17.89 31.00
N LYS A 404 -23.54 -17.89 29.78
CA LYS A 404 -25.02 -17.85 29.61
C LYS A 404 -25.60 -19.18 30.09
N PRO A 405 -26.51 -19.17 31.08
CA PRO A 405 -27.16 -20.41 31.54
C PRO A 405 -27.87 -21.08 30.37
N LEU A 406 -27.74 -22.42 30.25
CA LEU A 406 -28.55 -23.20 29.32
C LEU A 406 -30.03 -22.87 29.59
N PRO A 407 -30.82 -22.59 28.56
CA PRO A 407 -32.25 -22.42 28.75
C PRO A 407 -32.80 -23.72 29.38
N ILE A 408 -33.23 -23.62 30.63
CA ILE A 408 -33.97 -24.70 31.29
C ILE A 408 -35.25 -24.89 30.47
N PRO A 409 -35.56 -26.12 29.99
CA PRO A 409 -36.80 -26.35 29.26
C PRO A 409 -37.98 -25.96 30.17
N ALA A 410 -38.65 -24.86 29.83
CA ALA A 410 -39.82 -24.42 30.56
C ALA A 410 -40.91 -25.51 30.43
N PRO A 411 -41.63 -25.84 31.51
CA PRO A 411 -42.73 -26.82 31.45
C PRO A 411 -43.75 -26.36 30.40
N ALA A 412 -44.27 -27.30 29.63
CA ALA A 412 -45.09 -27.12 28.42
C ALA A 412 -46.38 -26.27 28.59
N THR A 413 -46.70 -25.85 29.80
CA THR A 413 -47.90 -25.07 30.14
C THR A 413 -47.76 -23.54 29.90
N LEU A 414 -46.60 -23.01 29.60
CA LEU A 414 -46.37 -21.58 29.32
C LEU A 414 -45.93 -21.30 27.87
N LEU A 415 -46.31 -22.15 26.93
CA LEU A 415 -45.78 -22.17 25.54
C LEU A 415 -46.27 -21.04 24.64
N ASN A 416 -47.07 -20.07 25.10
CA ASN A 416 -47.73 -19.09 24.23
C ASN A 416 -47.16 -17.65 24.30
N SER A 417 -46.08 -17.38 25.01
CA SER A 417 -45.71 -15.95 25.22
C SER A 417 -44.24 -15.57 25.14
N ALA A 418 -43.31 -16.44 24.84
CA ALA A 418 -41.91 -16.01 24.63
C ALA A 418 -41.28 -16.70 23.42
N PRO A 419 -40.84 -15.99 22.40
CA PRO A 419 -39.97 -16.59 21.39
C PRO A 419 -38.72 -17.08 22.10
N GLN A 420 -38.50 -18.39 22.15
CA GLN A 420 -37.25 -18.99 22.59
C GLN A 420 -36.15 -18.42 21.70
N ALA A 421 -35.33 -17.56 22.27
CA ALA A 421 -34.12 -17.02 21.61
C ALA A 421 -33.12 -18.16 21.45
N HIS A 422 -33.30 -18.98 20.40
CA HIS A 422 -32.20 -19.81 19.93
C HIS A 422 -31.00 -18.91 19.67
N PRO A 423 -29.82 -19.25 20.18
CA PRO A 423 -28.62 -18.48 19.84
C PRO A 423 -28.54 -18.43 18.31
N ASP A 424 -28.55 -17.22 17.75
CA ASP A 424 -28.53 -17.01 16.31
C ASP A 424 -27.40 -17.84 15.70
N GLN A 425 -27.75 -18.82 14.86
CA GLN A 425 -26.77 -19.68 14.21
C GLN A 425 -25.74 -18.88 13.43
N SER A 426 -26.09 -17.69 12.96
CA SER A 426 -25.20 -16.72 12.32
C SER A 426 -24.13 -16.21 13.30
N LEU A 427 -24.49 -15.95 14.56
CA LEU A 427 -23.57 -15.45 15.59
C LEU A 427 -22.53 -16.52 15.97
N LEU A 428 -22.95 -17.74 16.22
CA LEU A 428 -22.05 -18.87 16.51
C LEU A 428 -21.10 -19.12 15.33
N ARG A 429 -21.63 -19.06 14.12
CA ARG A 429 -20.85 -19.22 12.90
C ARG A 429 -19.77 -18.14 12.75
N LEU A 430 -20.09 -16.87 13.02
CA LEU A 430 -19.12 -15.78 12.94
C LEU A 430 -17.99 -15.96 13.97
N GLY A 431 -18.32 -16.38 15.21
CA GLY A 431 -17.34 -16.70 16.23
C GLY A 431 -16.42 -17.86 15.86
N ALA A 432 -16.99 -18.93 15.27
CA ALA A 432 -16.22 -20.07 14.78
C ALA A 432 -15.26 -19.67 13.64
N PHE A 433 -15.72 -18.82 12.71
CA PHE A 433 -14.85 -18.26 11.67
C PHE A 433 -13.68 -17.49 12.29
N ALA A 434 -13.98 -16.60 13.24
CA ALA A 434 -12.96 -15.76 13.88
C ALA A 434 -11.88 -16.59 14.59
N ALA A 435 -12.30 -17.69 15.23
CA ALA A 435 -11.37 -18.64 15.89
C ALA A 435 -10.52 -19.41 14.88
N LEU A 436 -11.13 -19.92 13.81
CA LEU A 436 -10.41 -20.66 12.77
C LEU A 436 -9.42 -19.78 12.01
N TYR A 437 -9.73 -18.51 11.79
CA TYR A 437 -8.86 -17.55 11.12
C TYR A 437 -7.62 -17.20 11.97
N ALA A 438 -7.74 -17.22 13.29
CA ALA A 438 -6.62 -16.93 14.20
C ALA A 438 -5.47 -17.94 14.04
N VAL A 439 -5.76 -19.21 13.75
CA VAL A 439 -4.74 -20.27 13.70
C VAL A 439 -3.71 -20.03 12.58
N PRO A 440 -4.06 -19.93 11.29
CA PRO A 440 -3.07 -19.67 10.27
C PRO A 440 -2.43 -18.27 10.41
N SER A 441 -3.13 -17.28 10.97
CA SER A 441 -2.53 -15.96 11.28
C SER A 441 -1.42 -16.08 12.34
N ALA A 442 -1.63 -16.85 13.39
CA ALA A 442 -0.60 -17.14 14.40
C ALA A 442 0.58 -17.90 13.79
N CYS A 443 0.32 -18.87 12.91
CA CYS A 443 1.37 -19.60 12.21
C CYS A 443 2.22 -18.67 11.31
N ILE A 444 1.60 -17.75 10.58
CA ILE A 444 2.32 -16.76 9.77
C ILE A 444 3.21 -15.88 10.66
N LEU A 445 2.68 -15.37 11.76
CA LEU A 445 3.45 -14.58 12.72
C LEU A 445 4.63 -15.39 13.27
N ALA A 446 4.43 -16.64 13.63
CA ALA A 446 5.50 -17.50 14.11
C ALA A 446 6.62 -17.69 13.07
N THR A 447 6.28 -17.79 11.77
CA THR A 447 7.31 -17.87 10.70
C THR A 447 8.08 -16.56 10.53
N TRP A 448 7.45 -15.40 10.73
CA TRP A 448 8.14 -14.10 10.74
C TRP A 448 9.10 -13.97 11.92
N VAL A 449 8.66 -14.41 13.11
CA VAL A 449 9.51 -14.43 14.32
C VAL A 449 10.68 -15.39 14.16
N TYR A 450 10.46 -16.58 13.58
CA TYR A 450 11.50 -17.53 13.24
C TYR A 450 12.57 -16.91 12.35
N GLU A 451 12.15 -16.23 11.29
CA GLU A 451 13.05 -15.52 10.38
C GLU A 451 13.80 -14.39 11.08
N TYR A 452 13.13 -13.59 11.90
CA TYR A 452 13.74 -12.50 12.65
C TYR A 452 14.86 -12.97 13.58
N ILE A 453 14.64 -14.06 14.31
CA ILE A 453 15.60 -14.59 15.29
C ILE A 453 16.82 -15.22 14.60
N LEU A 454 16.63 -15.93 13.49
CA LEU A 454 17.68 -16.76 12.89
C LEU A 454 18.37 -16.13 11.68
N ARG A 455 17.84 -15.04 11.14
CA ARG A 455 18.36 -14.39 9.91
C ARG A 455 19.84 -14.03 10.01
N GLU A 456 20.27 -13.46 11.13
CA GLU A 456 21.67 -13.05 11.32
C GLU A 456 22.61 -14.27 11.30
N ASN A 457 22.18 -15.40 11.86
CA ASN A 457 22.97 -16.65 11.85
C ASN A 457 23.12 -17.20 10.43
N TRP A 458 22.11 -17.07 9.57
CA TRP A 458 22.18 -17.53 8.18
C TRP A 458 23.07 -16.67 7.29
N LEU A 459 23.11 -15.37 7.57
CA LEU A 459 23.83 -14.40 6.76
C LEU A 459 25.29 -14.20 7.22
N SER A 460 25.65 -14.62 8.43
CA SER A 460 27.01 -14.51 8.95
C SER A 460 27.93 -15.53 8.29
N ALA A 461 29.14 -15.09 7.90
CA ALA A 461 30.17 -16.01 7.42
C ALA A 461 30.55 -17.02 8.52
N PRO A 462 30.80 -18.28 8.18
CA PRO A 462 31.24 -19.27 9.14
C PRO A 462 32.58 -18.82 9.77
N VAL A 463 32.63 -18.90 11.10
CA VAL A 463 33.89 -18.68 11.82
C VAL A 463 34.82 -19.85 11.47
N PRO A 464 36.06 -19.59 11.08
CA PRO A 464 37.02 -20.66 10.81
C PRO A 464 37.28 -21.42 12.12
N SER A 465 36.55 -22.51 12.33
CA SER A 465 36.73 -23.49 13.40
C SER A 465 37.27 -24.79 12.80
N THR A 466 38.05 -25.51 13.56
CA THR A 466 38.78 -26.73 13.16
C THR A 466 37.85 -27.90 12.79
N GLU A 467 36.54 -27.78 13.03
CA GLU A 467 35.54 -28.78 12.67
C GLU A 467 34.69 -28.32 11.47
N PRO A 468 34.33 -29.19 10.52
CA PRO A 468 33.43 -28.87 9.42
C PRO A 468 32.00 -28.65 9.94
N SER A 469 31.72 -27.50 10.52
CA SER A 469 30.37 -27.13 10.93
C SER A 469 29.55 -26.81 9.68
N THR A 470 28.52 -27.60 9.44
CA THR A 470 27.51 -27.33 8.42
C THR A 470 26.87 -25.97 8.71
N GLN A 471 27.03 -25.04 7.79
CA GLN A 471 26.46 -23.72 7.92
C GLN A 471 24.93 -23.79 8.11
N PRO A 472 24.34 -23.12 9.11
CA PRO A 472 22.91 -23.14 9.32
C PRO A 472 22.20 -22.52 8.12
N ARG A 473 21.35 -23.27 7.43
CA ARG A 473 20.50 -22.84 6.35
C ARG A 473 19.08 -22.64 6.83
N PRO A 474 18.32 -21.70 6.28
CA PRO A 474 16.90 -21.57 6.58
C PRO A 474 16.14 -22.82 6.11
N ALA A 475 15.15 -23.25 6.89
CA ALA A 475 14.33 -24.41 6.55
C ALA A 475 13.34 -24.01 5.42
N PHE A 476 13.55 -24.53 4.21
CA PHE A 476 12.77 -24.24 3.01
C PHE A 476 11.26 -24.41 3.20
N TRP A 477 10.84 -25.50 3.86
CA TRP A 477 9.43 -25.80 4.11
C TRP A 477 8.73 -24.74 4.97
N VAL A 478 9.44 -24.02 5.87
CA VAL A 478 8.84 -22.94 6.68
C VAL A 478 8.38 -21.78 5.80
N PHE A 479 9.17 -21.44 4.78
CA PHE A 479 8.83 -20.37 3.84
C PHE A 479 7.70 -20.79 2.89
N LEU A 480 7.69 -22.03 2.41
CA LEU A 480 6.58 -22.59 1.64
C LEU A 480 5.28 -22.61 2.46
N PHE A 481 5.38 -23.01 3.73
CA PHE A 481 4.25 -23.02 4.65
C PHE A 481 3.71 -21.61 4.89
N ARG A 482 4.58 -20.60 5.04
CA ARG A 482 4.17 -19.19 5.16
C ARG A 482 3.37 -18.72 3.94
N ILE A 483 3.84 -19.03 2.73
CA ILE A 483 3.12 -18.73 1.49
C ILE A 483 1.75 -19.41 1.50
N PHE A 484 1.70 -20.71 1.77
CA PHE A 484 0.46 -21.47 1.87
C PHE A 484 -0.51 -20.87 2.91
N ALA A 485 -0.04 -20.66 4.15
CA ALA A 485 -0.86 -20.13 5.23
C ALA A 485 -1.43 -18.74 4.91
N SER A 486 -0.67 -17.89 4.20
CA SER A 486 -1.16 -16.57 3.77
C SER A 486 -2.27 -16.68 2.73
N GLN A 487 -2.20 -17.64 1.81
CA GLN A 487 -3.21 -17.83 0.76
C GLN A 487 -4.45 -18.59 1.26
N ILE A 488 -4.27 -19.57 2.15
CA ILE A 488 -5.39 -20.31 2.73
C ILE A 488 -6.34 -19.41 3.52
N LEU A 489 -5.86 -18.32 4.12
CA LEU A 489 -6.71 -17.32 4.76
C LEU A 489 -7.75 -16.75 3.79
N GLY A 490 -7.35 -16.45 2.55
CA GLY A 490 -8.28 -15.99 1.50
C GLY A 490 -9.30 -17.07 1.12
N VAL A 491 -8.84 -18.30 0.90
CA VAL A 491 -9.72 -19.43 0.58
C VAL A 491 -10.71 -19.70 1.72
N MET A 492 -10.26 -19.66 2.97
CA MET A 492 -11.13 -19.85 4.14
C MET A 492 -12.25 -18.80 4.19
N VAL A 493 -11.92 -17.53 4.00
CA VAL A 493 -12.92 -16.44 3.98
C VAL A 493 -13.93 -16.67 2.86
N ALA A 494 -13.45 -17.02 1.67
CA ALA A 494 -14.29 -17.26 0.50
C ALA A 494 -15.26 -18.44 0.73
N VAL A 495 -14.75 -19.58 1.20
CA VAL A 495 -15.57 -20.76 1.54
C VAL A 495 -16.60 -20.41 2.61
N TRP A 496 -16.19 -19.63 3.63
CA TRP A 496 -17.09 -19.22 4.69
C TRP A 496 -18.26 -18.37 4.21
N ILE A 497 -18.00 -17.42 3.32
CA ILE A 497 -19.02 -16.57 2.69
C ILE A 497 -19.92 -17.41 1.75
N ALA A 498 -19.36 -18.35 1.00
CA ALA A 498 -20.08 -19.15 0.02
C ALA A 498 -20.98 -20.24 0.65
N THR A 499 -20.60 -20.80 1.82
CA THR A 499 -21.26 -21.96 2.44
C THR A 499 -22.78 -21.82 2.63
N PRO A 500 -23.34 -20.70 3.16
CA PRO A 500 -24.80 -20.60 3.35
C PRO A 500 -25.56 -20.58 2.02
N ARG A 501 -24.95 -20.01 0.99
CA ARG A 501 -25.54 -19.93 -0.35
C ARG A 501 -25.51 -21.27 -1.06
N LEU A 502 -24.41 -21.98 -0.97
CA LEU A 502 -24.30 -23.35 -1.48
C LEU A 502 -25.34 -24.26 -0.81
N LYS A 503 -25.53 -24.15 0.51
CA LYS A 503 -26.59 -24.88 1.23
C LYS A 503 -27.99 -24.49 0.76
N ALA A 504 -28.24 -23.20 0.53
CA ALA A 504 -29.52 -22.73 0.01
C ALA A 504 -29.79 -23.22 -1.42
N LEU A 505 -28.75 -23.15 -2.28
CA LEU A 505 -28.83 -23.67 -3.65
C LEU A 505 -29.05 -25.19 -3.66
N TRP A 506 -28.30 -25.93 -2.84
CA TRP A 506 -28.48 -27.37 -2.67
C TRP A 506 -29.89 -27.74 -2.25
N ARG A 507 -30.47 -27.03 -1.27
CA ARG A 507 -31.87 -27.24 -0.84
C ARG A 507 -32.87 -26.97 -1.96
N ARG A 508 -32.61 -26.00 -2.86
CA ARG A 508 -33.45 -25.72 -4.03
C ARG A 508 -33.37 -26.83 -5.06
N ILE A 509 -32.22 -27.42 -5.25
CA ILE A 509 -31.98 -28.49 -6.23
C ILE A 509 -32.43 -29.84 -5.70
N SER A 510 -32.10 -30.16 -4.42
CA SER A 510 -32.34 -31.47 -3.80
C SER A 510 -33.65 -31.53 -3.03
N GLY A 511 -34.33 -30.40 -2.79
CA GLY A 511 -35.62 -30.35 -2.12
C GLY A 511 -36.70 -30.98 -3.01
N PRO A 512 -37.65 -31.72 -2.41
CA PRO A 512 -38.78 -32.25 -3.17
C PRO A 512 -39.51 -31.09 -3.84
N ARG A 513 -39.65 -31.19 -5.17
CA ARG A 513 -40.48 -30.25 -5.95
C ARG A 513 -41.86 -30.24 -5.33
N LYS A 514 -42.22 -29.16 -4.64
CA LYS A 514 -43.64 -28.97 -4.24
C LYS A 514 -44.45 -29.05 -5.52
N PRO A 515 -45.46 -29.92 -5.61
CA PRO A 515 -46.31 -29.96 -6.78
C PRO A 515 -46.87 -28.55 -6.98
N ALA A 516 -46.79 -28.04 -8.20
CA ALA A 516 -47.36 -26.76 -8.56
C ALA A 516 -48.85 -26.83 -8.21
N LEU A 517 -49.24 -26.05 -7.19
CA LEU A 517 -50.65 -25.86 -6.89
C LEU A 517 -51.25 -25.19 -8.13
N SER A 518 -51.95 -25.96 -8.92
CA SER A 518 -52.68 -25.47 -10.10
C SER A 518 -53.53 -24.30 -9.64
N LYS A 519 -53.28 -23.12 -10.21
CA LYS A 519 -54.19 -21.97 -10.07
C LYS A 519 -55.57 -22.43 -10.54
N CYS A 520 -56.54 -22.49 -9.62
CA CYS A 520 -57.93 -22.60 -10.02
C CYS A 520 -58.29 -21.43 -10.93
N PRO A 521 -58.86 -21.65 -12.10
CA PRO A 521 -59.35 -20.56 -12.93
C PRO A 521 -60.55 -19.89 -12.24
N SER A 522 -60.45 -18.55 -12.16
CA SER A 522 -61.56 -17.69 -11.71
C SER A 522 -62.63 -17.66 -12.79
N GLY A 523 -63.65 -18.53 -12.63
CA GLY A 523 -64.91 -18.46 -13.36
C GLY A 523 -66.03 -18.12 -12.42
N PRO A 524 -67.18 -17.49 -12.86
CA PRO A 524 -68.23 -17.03 -12.01
C PRO A 524 -69.08 -18.22 -11.45
N PRO A 525 -69.75 -18.06 -10.30
CA PRO A 525 -70.33 -19.18 -9.52
C PRO A 525 -71.64 -19.75 -10.11
N PRO A 526 -71.77 -21.05 -10.31
CA PRO A 526 -73.08 -21.71 -10.31
C PRO A 526 -73.43 -22.23 -8.90
N ALA A 527 -74.67 -22.24 -8.64
CA ALA A 527 -75.34 -22.56 -7.39
C ALA A 527 -75.01 -23.94 -6.72
N PRO A 528 -75.37 -24.17 -5.51
CA PRO A 528 -74.61 -24.93 -4.52
C PRO A 528 -74.73 -26.45 -4.71
N LEU A 529 -73.60 -27.10 -4.86
CA LEU A 529 -73.41 -28.51 -4.58
C LEU A 529 -72.21 -28.68 -3.66
N THR A 530 -72.48 -29.17 -2.49
CA THR A 530 -71.54 -29.48 -1.43
C THR A 530 -70.38 -30.37 -1.89
N LEU A 531 -69.15 -29.86 -1.83
CA LEU A 531 -67.99 -30.71 -1.83
C LEU A 531 -67.06 -30.28 -0.69
N HIS A 532 -66.95 -31.12 0.30
CA HIS A 532 -66.11 -30.97 1.46
C HIS A 532 -64.65 -31.04 1.03
N CYS A 533 -63.93 -29.91 1.12
CA CYS A 533 -62.46 -29.95 1.23
C CYS A 533 -62.11 -30.13 2.72
N TYR A 534 -61.65 -31.30 3.08
CA TYR A 534 -61.08 -31.57 4.41
C TYR A 534 -59.86 -30.76 4.66
N ALA A 535 -59.95 -29.75 5.54
CA ALA A 535 -58.82 -29.19 6.27
C ALA A 535 -58.92 -29.81 7.69
N THR A 536 -58.02 -30.73 7.96
CA THR A 536 -57.77 -31.25 9.31
C THR A 536 -57.14 -30.19 10.18
N HIS A 537 -57.96 -29.60 11.07
CA HIS A 537 -57.51 -29.09 12.36
C HIS A 537 -58.58 -29.35 13.38
N PRO A 538 -58.26 -29.99 14.50
CA PRO A 538 -59.24 -30.27 15.55
C PRO A 538 -59.29 -29.16 16.62
N HIS A 539 -60.49 -29.08 17.24
CA HIS A 539 -60.84 -28.48 18.53
C HIS A 539 -61.08 -26.97 18.58
N THR A 540 -62.07 -26.46 19.13
CA THR A 540 -63.22 -26.79 19.97
C THR A 540 -64.09 -25.53 20.13
N LEU A 541 -65.37 -25.72 20.19
CA LEU A 541 -66.46 -24.75 20.47
C LEU A 541 -66.22 -23.91 21.72
N THR A 542 -66.48 -22.59 21.64
CA THR A 542 -67.51 -21.99 22.53
C THR A 542 -68.06 -20.71 21.93
N ARG A 543 -69.33 -20.60 21.96
CA ARG A 543 -70.24 -19.55 21.50
C ARG A 543 -70.34 -18.44 22.55
N HIS A 544 -70.18 -17.17 22.16
CA HIS A 544 -70.99 -16.08 22.71
C HIS A 544 -71.03 -14.87 21.76
N PRO A 545 -72.15 -14.14 21.69
CA PRO A 545 -72.35 -13.10 20.68
C PRO A 545 -72.04 -11.72 21.25
N GLN A 546 -71.35 -10.89 20.51
CA GLN A 546 -71.26 -9.44 20.79
C GLN A 546 -71.29 -8.59 19.52
N LYS A 547 -72.34 -7.85 19.44
CA LYS A 547 -72.69 -6.50 18.99
C LYS A 547 -71.72 -5.82 17.99
N TYR A 548 -72.34 -5.46 16.89
CA TYR A 548 -71.88 -4.50 15.89
C TYR A 548 -71.63 -3.13 16.54
N ALA A 549 -70.38 -2.56 16.32
CA ALA A 549 -70.09 -1.17 16.48
C ALA A 549 -69.52 -0.65 15.15
N THR A 550 -70.27 0.26 14.57
CA THR A 550 -69.91 1.03 13.36
C THR A 550 -68.71 1.90 13.61
N TYR A 551 -67.66 1.73 12.82
CA TYR A 551 -66.49 2.57 12.86
C TYR A 551 -66.57 3.66 11.79
N ARG A 552 -66.48 4.93 12.24
CA ARG A 552 -66.47 6.15 11.44
C ARG A 552 -65.01 6.58 11.25
N PRO A 553 -64.55 6.93 10.05
CA PRO A 553 -63.15 7.35 9.87
C PRO A 553 -62.92 8.80 10.34
N PRO A 554 -61.76 9.15 10.90
CA PRO A 554 -61.44 10.51 11.29
C PRO A 554 -60.96 11.33 10.11
N GLN A 555 -61.37 12.61 10.13
CA GLN A 555 -61.04 13.67 9.18
C GLN A 555 -59.59 14.05 9.21
N GLN A 556 -59.05 14.41 8.04
CA GLN A 556 -57.75 15.04 7.84
C GLN A 556 -57.69 16.41 8.50
N GLN A 557 -56.71 16.62 9.38
CA GLN A 557 -56.27 17.95 9.80
C GLN A 557 -55.03 18.38 9.03
N SER A 558 -55.16 19.50 8.33
CA SER A 558 -54.11 20.23 7.61
C SER A 558 -53.11 20.83 8.60
N TYR A 559 -51.81 20.52 8.46
CA TYR A 559 -50.77 21.22 9.18
C TYR A 559 -50.14 22.34 8.31
N ARG A 560 -50.22 23.57 8.85
CA ARG A 560 -49.59 24.81 8.32
C ARG A 560 -48.06 24.73 8.47
N LYS A 561 -47.33 25.16 7.42
CA LYS A 561 -45.92 25.46 7.46
C LYS A 561 -45.61 26.61 8.43
N PRO A 562 -44.46 26.57 9.16
CA PRO A 562 -43.87 27.73 9.79
C PRO A 562 -42.91 28.45 8.82
N ARG A 563 -42.86 29.77 8.97
CA ARG A 563 -42.12 30.76 8.20
C ARG A 563 -40.61 30.74 8.48
N HIS A 564 -39.84 31.06 7.45
CA HIS A 564 -38.46 31.46 7.49
C HIS A 564 -38.20 32.62 8.46
N TYR A 565 -37.13 32.52 9.25
CA TYR A 565 -36.40 33.66 9.78
C TYR A 565 -34.98 33.70 9.19
N HIS A 566 -34.70 34.79 8.48
CA HIS A 566 -33.36 35.26 8.15
C HIS A 566 -32.66 35.71 9.42
N TYR A 567 -31.40 35.33 9.59
CA TYR A 567 -30.48 36.08 10.41
C TYR A 567 -29.17 36.30 9.68
N SER A 568 -28.79 37.58 9.68
CA SER A 568 -27.70 38.20 8.94
C SER A 568 -26.39 38.15 9.73
N ALA A 569 -25.33 37.98 8.99
CA ALA A 569 -23.96 38.47 9.13
C ALA A 569 -23.42 38.89 10.53
N GLY A 570 -22.21 38.45 10.82
CA GLY A 570 -21.29 39.03 11.79
C GLY A 570 -19.90 38.41 11.64
N GLU A 571 -19.00 39.15 10.98
CA GLU A 571 -17.54 38.94 10.97
C GLU A 571 -16.95 39.00 12.38
N THR A 572 -15.87 38.29 12.63
CA THR A 572 -14.57 38.74 13.19
C THR A 572 -13.62 37.53 13.35
N ILE A 573 -12.55 37.52 12.62
CA ILE A 573 -11.11 37.64 12.95
C ILE A 573 -10.70 37.08 14.34
N LEU A 574 -9.98 35.99 14.31
CA LEU A 574 -8.61 35.74 14.79
C LEU A 574 -8.22 34.30 14.50
#